data_6d841f30b8766d6505e46e78823cec4b
#
_entry.id   6d841f30b8766d6505e46e78823cec4b
#
_cell.length_a   1.000
_cell.length_b   1.000
_cell.length_c   1.000
_cell.angle_alpha   90.00
_cell.angle_beta   90.00
_cell.angle_gamma   90.00
#
_symmetry.space_group_name_H-M   'P 1'
#
loop_
_entity.id
_entity.type
_entity.pdbx_description
1 polymer ?
#
loop_
_entity_poly.entity_id
_entity_poly.type
_entity_poly.pdbx_seq_one_letter_code
_entity_poly.pdbx_strand_id
1 'polypeptide(L)'
;IRDLANWNPYTIKNRLGVIGLQLYFHANGIDRTDIAIPPEPTKEKSYGNSQVLPRDYTRRNEIELVVKEMAEQVAIRIRQHNCKTGCVHLNIGTSILETRPGFSHQMKIPITDNTKELQNYCLFLFDKYYEGQEVRHVGI
;
A
#
# COMPACT_ATOMS: atom_id res chain seq x y z
N ILE A 1 2.00 -25.40 -4.18
CA ILE A 1 1.97 -25.85 -2.76
C ILE A 1 2.59 -27.23 -2.64
N ARG A 2 2.15 -28.23 -3.43
CA ARG A 2 2.66 -29.60 -3.36
C ARG A 2 4.18 -29.71 -3.48
N ASP A 3 4.78 -28.99 -4.41
CA ASP A 3 6.25 -29.03 -4.63
C ASP A 3 7.00 -28.42 -3.42
N LEU A 4 6.46 -27.34 -2.85
CA LEU A 4 7.00 -26.72 -1.65
C LEU A 4 6.92 -27.65 -0.43
N ALA A 5 5.80 -28.36 -0.27
CA ALA A 5 5.60 -29.33 0.80
C ALA A 5 6.57 -30.52 0.74
N ASN A 6 6.95 -30.94 -0.47
CA ASN A 6 7.86 -32.07 -0.71
C ASN A 6 9.34 -31.66 -0.82
N TRP A 7 9.65 -30.38 -0.76
CA TRP A 7 11.02 -29.93 -0.89
C TRP A 7 11.82 -30.10 0.42
N ASN A 8 13.16 -30.11 0.30
CA ASN A 8 14.02 -30.20 1.47
C ASN A 8 13.96 -28.89 2.30
N PRO A 9 13.55 -28.93 3.58
CA PRO A 9 13.40 -27.75 4.42
C PRO A 9 14.71 -26.99 4.64
N TYR A 10 15.85 -27.68 4.67
CA TYR A 10 17.15 -27.02 4.81
C TYR A 10 17.51 -26.19 3.58
N THR A 11 17.18 -26.69 2.39
CA THR A 11 17.38 -25.95 1.14
C THR A 11 16.51 -24.70 1.08
N ILE A 12 15.24 -24.83 1.50
CA ILE A 12 14.31 -23.69 1.57
C ILE A 12 14.82 -22.65 2.60
N LYS A 13 15.24 -23.11 3.78
CA LYS A 13 15.80 -22.23 4.81
C LYS A 13 17.04 -21.48 4.31
N ASN A 14 17.94 -22.14 3.61
CA ASN A 14 19.16 -21.51 3.09
C ASN A 14 18.86 -20.45 2.01
N ARG A 15 17.78 -20.62 1.24
CA ARG A 15 17.39 -19.68 0.18
C ARG A 15 16.49 -18.53 0.67
N LEU A 16 15.57 -18.81 1.56
CA LEU A 16 14.50 -17.89 1.97
C LEU A 16 14.53 -17.55 3.48
N GLY A 17 15.50 -18.06 4.23
CA GLY A 17 15.61 -17.81 5.66
C GLY A 17 14.46 -18.41 6.47
N VAL A 18 14.10 -17.76 7.57
CA VAL A 18 13.06 -18.22 8.50
C VAL A 18 11.69 -18.28 7.81
N ILE A 19 11.39 -17.35 6.93
CA ILE A 19 10.15 -17.32 6.15
C ILE A 19 10.01 -18.58 5.29
N GLY A 20 11.11 -19.06 4.72
CA GLY A 20 11.11 -20.32 3.95
C GLY A 20 10.68 -21.53 4.77
N LEU A 21 11.13 -21.61 6.03
CA LEU A 21 10.66 -22.67 6.94
C LEU A 21 9.17 -22.56 7.29
N GLN A 22 8.68 -21.35 7.54
CA GLN A 22 7.25 -21.12 7.76
C GLN A 22 6.42 -21.59 6.56
N LEU A 23 6.80 -21.18 5.35
CA LEU A 23 6.14 -21.59 4.12
C LEU A 23 6.13 -23.11 3.94
N TYR A 24 7.26 -23.78 4.25
CA TYR A 24 7.34 -25.24 4.23
C TYR A 24 6.34 -25.88 5.22
N PHE A 25 6.30 -25.40 6.46
CA PHE A 25 5.35 -25.93 7.46
C PHE A 25 3.91 -25.66 7.07
N HIS A 26 3.57 -24.46 6.62
CA HIS A 26 2.21 -24.13 6.13
C HIS A 26 1.81 -25.00 4.93
N ALA A 27 2.73 -25.27 4.01
CA ALA A 27 2.47 -26.17 2.88
C ALA A 27 2.17 -27.61 3.30
N ASN A 28 2.65 -28.02 4.48
CA ASN A 28 2.38 -29.31 5.11
C ASN A 28 1.21 -29.26 6.13
N GLY A 29 0.45 -28.15 6.17
CA GLY A 29 -0.69 -27.99 7.08
C GLY A 29 -0.30 -27.75 8.55
N ILE A 30 0.96 -27.41 8.82
CA ILE A 30 1.46 -27.13 10.16
C ILE A 30 1.53 -25.63 10.36
N ASP A 31 0.61 -25.07 11.14
CA ASP A 31 0.65 -23.69 11.62
C ASP A 31 0.83 -23.71 13.15
N ARG A 32 1.84 -23.00 13.63
CA ARG A 32 2.17 -22.86 15.05
C ARG A 32 1.72 -21.53 15.63
N THR A 33 0.96 -20.76 14.87
CA THR A 33 0.43 -19.46 15.32
C THR A 33 -0.62 -19.72 16.40
N ASP A 34 -0.38 -19.21 17.59
CA ASP A 34 -1.38 -19.24 18.65
C ASP A 34 -2.37 -18.09 18.47
N ILE A 35 -3.58 -18.42 18.05
CA ILE A 35 -4.66 -17.45 17.80
C ILE A 35 -5.12 -16.79 19.12
N ALA A 36 -4.91 -17.44 20.27
CA ALA A 36 -5.28 -16.88 21.56
C ALA A 36 -4.35 -15.74 22.03
N ILE A 37 -3.13 -15.68 21.47
CA ILE A 37 -2.17 -14.62 21.79
C ILE A 37 -2.43 -13.43 20.86
N PRO A 38 -2.92 -12.28 21.38
CA PRO A 38 -3.09 -11.10 20.55
C PRO A 38 -1.73 -10.65 19.99
N PRO A 39 -1.68 -10.19 18.73
CA PRO A 39 -0.45 -9.69 18.14
C PRO A 39 0.10 -8.54 18.97
N GLU A 40 1.43 -8.49 19.13
CA GLU A 40 2.07 -7.33 19.78
C GLU A 40 1.67 -6.03 19.07
N PRO A 41 1.31 -4.98 19.82
CA PRO A 41 0.96 -3.71 19.21
C PRO A 41 2.15 -3.17 18.44
N THR A 42 1.97 -2.98 17.14
CA THR A 42 3.00 -2.37 16.30
C THR A 42 3.24 -0.93 16.72
N LYS A 43 4.50 -0.55 16.91
CA LYS A 43 4.89 0.82 17.29
C LYS A 43 4.55 1.84 16.20
N GLU A 44 4.58 1.40 14.95
CA GLU A 44 4.27 2.24 13.79
C GLU A 44 2.92 1.83 13.21
N LYS A 45 2.06 2.83 13.01
CA LYS A 45 0.75 2.64 12.36
C LYS A 45 0.72 3.42 11.07
N SER A 46 0.23 2.78 10.02
CA SER A 46 -0.12 3.44 8.77
C SER A 46 -1.62 3.43 8.58
N TYR A 47 -2.15 4.52 8.06
CA TYR A 47 -3.55 4.62 7.66
C TYR A 47 -3.58 4.88 6.17
N GLY A 48 -4.19 3.98 5.44
CA GLY A 48 -4.27 4.08 4.00
C GLY A 48 -5.67 3.80 3.49
N ASN A 49 -5.91 4.20 2.27
CA ASN A 49 -7.06 3.81 1.48
C ASN A 49 -6.63 3.57 0.03
N SER A 50 -7.30 2.67 -0.65
CA SER A 50 -7.04 2.42 -2.07
C SER A 50 -8.32 2.09 -2.81
N GLN A 51 -8.38 2.47 -4.08
CA GLN A 51 -9.54 2.25 -4.93
C GLN A 51 -9.13 1.83 -6.33
N VAL A 52 -9.75 0.76 -6.81
CA VAL A 52 -9.75 0.43 -8.23
C VAL A 52 -10.87 1.25 -8.88
N LEU A 53 -10.52 2.00 -9.91
CA LEU A 53 -11.46 2.88 -10.61
C LEU A 53 -12.40 2.07 -11.51
N PRO A 54 -13.64 2.52 -11.73
CA PRO A 54 -14.64 1.79 -12.53
C PRO A 54 -14.25 1.67 -14.02
N ARG A 55 -13.41 2.59 -14.48
CA ARG A 55 -12.84 2.63 -15.84
C ARG A 55 -11.41 3.16 -15.79
N ASP A 56 -10.69 3.09 -16.87
CA ASP A 56 -9.40 3.75 -17.01
C ASP A 56 -9.61 5.26 -17.12
N TYR A 57 -8.93 6.02 -16.26
CA TYR A 57 -8.99 7.48 -16.24
C TYR A 57 -7.80 8.03 -17.04
N THR A 58 -8.14 8.79 -18.08
CA THR A 58 -7.16 9.42 -18.99
C THR A 58 -7.02 10.93 -18.75
N ARG A 59 -8.02 11.54 -18.10
CA ARG A 59 -8.03 12.97 -17.87
C ARG A 59 -7.40 13.27 -16.51
N ARG A 60 -6.37 14.11 -16.53
CA ARG A 60 -5.62 14.50 -15.33
C ARG A 60 -6.52 15.04 -14.21
N ASN A 61 -7.47 15.93 -14.53
CA ASN A 61 -8.36 16.54 -13.54
C ASN A 61 -9.27 15.51 -12.85
N GLU A 62 -9.70 14.45 -13.53
CA GLU A 62 -10.48 13.37 -12.93
C GLU A 62 -9.62 12.58 -11.92
N ILE A 63 -8.37 12.32 -12.27
CA ILE A 63 -7.43 11.59 -11.39
C ILE A 63 -7.08 12.44 -10.16
N GLU A 64 -6.79 13.73 -10.34
CA GLU A 64 -6.54 14.67 -9.24
C GLU A 64 -7.71 14.76 -8.25
N LEU A 65 -8.95 14.70 -8.75
CA LEU A 65 -10.13 14.67 -7.91
C LEU A 65 -10.15 13.42 -7.03
N VAL A 66 -9.91 12.24 -7.63
CA VAL A 66 -9.83 10.98 -6.88
C VAL A 66 -8.71 11.03 -5.83
N VAL A 67 -7.53 11.54 -6.18
CA VAL A 67 -6.42 11.70 -5.21
C VAL A 67 -6.85 12.58 -4.03
N LYS A 68 -7.55 13.70 -4.28
CA LYS A 68 -8.08 14.57 -3.22
C LYS A 68 -9.09 13.88 -2.33
N GLU A 69 -10.03 13.15 -2.91
CA GLU A 69 -11.06 12.39 -2.17
C GLU A 69 -10.41 11.31 -1.29
N MET A 70 -9.45 10.58 -1.83
CA MET A 70 -8.72 9.55 -1.10
C MET A 70 -7.91 10.14 0.07
N ALA A 71 -7.22 11.26 -0.17
CA ALA A 71 -6.47 11.96 0.88
C ALA A 71 -7.39 12.50 1.98
N GLU A 72 -8.58 12.98 1.64
CA GLU A 72 -9.59 13.41 2.63
C GLU A 72 -10.06 12.24 3.50
N GLN A 73 -10.37 11.09 2.91
CA GLN A 73 -10.78 9.89 3.65
C GLN A 73 -9.69 9.42 4.62
N VAL A 74 -8.42 9.45 4.18
CA VAL A 74 -7.28 9.12 5.06
C VAL A 74 -7.15 10.16 6.18
N ALA A 75 -7.27 11.46 5.86
CA ALA A 75 -7.21 12.53 6.86
C ALA A 75 -8.32 12.40 7.93
N ILE A 76 -9.54 12.06 7.54
CA ILE A 76 -10.65 11.78 8.46
C ILE A 76 -10.29 10.62 9.39
N ARG A 77 -9.77 9.53 8.82
CA ARG A 77 -9.39 8.33 9.59
C ARG A 77 -8.28 8.61 10.60
N ILE A 78 -7.25 9.36 10.22
CA ILE A 78 -6.15 9.75 11.14
C ILE A 78 -6.71 10.55 12.31
N ARG A 79 -7.57 11.55 12.06
CA ARG A 79 -8.21 12.36 13.12
C ARG A 79 -9.12 11.53 14.02
N GLN A 80 -9.88 10.58 13.49
CA GLN A 80 -10.72 9.67 14.31
C GLN A 80 -9.89 8.85 15.30
N HIS A 81 -8.64 8.58 14.98
CA HIS A 81 -7.71 7.87 15.85
C HIS A 81 -6.81 8.81 16.69
N ASN A 82 -7.08 10.12 16.69
CA ASN A 82 -6.27 11.14 17.37
C ASN A 82 -4.78 11.06 16.96
N CYS A 83 -4.50 10.74 15.71
CA CYS A 83 -3.16 10.62 15.15
C CYS A 83 -2.85 11.78 14.21
N LYS A 84 -1.54 12.00 13.99
CA LYS A 84 -1.00 12.88 12.96
C LYS A 84 0.02 12.10 12.14
N THR A 85 0.22 12.47 10.90
CA THR A 85 1.22 11.83 10.05
C THR A 85 2.38 12.75 9.72
N GLY A 86 3.58 12.19 9.63
CA GLY A 86 4.80 12.85 9.14
C GLY A 86 5.27 12.30 7.79
N CYS A 87 4.43 11.49 7.13
CA CYS A 87 4.76 10.91 5.84
C CYS A 87 3.49 10.72 5.02
N VAL A 88 3.56 10.99 3.72
CA VAL A 88 2.52 10.63 2.76
C VAL A 88 3.09 9.67 1.73
N HIS A 89 2.24 8.77 1.27
CA HIS A 89 2.53 7.81 0.21
C HIS A 89 1.44 7.91 -0.84
N LEU A 90 1.83 7.92 -2.12
CA LEU A 90 0.91 7.87 -3.25
C LEU A 90 1.28 6.71 -4.16
N ASN A 91 0.30 5.87 -4.44
CA ASN A 91 0.40 4.77 -5.38
C ASN A 91 -0.60 4.98 -6.53
N ILE A 92 -0.09 5.01 -7.74
CA ILE A 92 -0.87 5.08 -8.99
C ILE A 92 -0.64 3.79 -9.76
N GLY A 93 -1.68 3.01 -9.93
CA GLY A 93 -1.67 1.81 -10.77
C GLY A 93 -2.30 2.10 -12.13
N THR A 94 -1.67 1.58 -13.16
CA THR A 94 -2.09 1.79 -14.55
C THR A 94 -3.03 0.72 -15.05
N SER A 95 -3.68 0.97 -16.18
CA SER A 95 -4.44 -0.02 -16.94
C SER A 95 -3.53 -1.16 -17.40
N ILE A 96 -4.09 -2.35 -17.57
CA ILE A 96 -3.36 -3.52 -18.09
C ILE A 96 -2.88 -3.31 -19.53
N LEU A 97 -3.53 -2.41 -20.28
CA LEU A 97 -3.19 -2.07 -21.64
C LEU A 97 -2.22 -0.88 -21.75
N GLU A 98 -1.96 -0.20 -20.64
CA GLU A 98 -1.02 0.94 -20.60
C GLU A 98 0.43 0.43 -20.60
N THR A 99 1.24 0.95 -21.48
CA THR A 99 2.66 0.59 -21.61
C THR A 99 3.54 1.29 -20.57
N ARG A 100 3.12 2.48 -20.12
CA ARG A 100 3.84 3.23 -19.10
C ARG A 100 3.52 2.65 -17.71
N PRO A 101 4.54 2.39 -16.89
CA PRO A 101 4.31 1.82 -15.57
C PRO A 101 3.59 2.81 -14.64
N GLY A 102 2.83 2.27 -13.71
CA GLY A 102 2.39 3.03 -12.55
C GLY A 102 3.57 3.42 -11.66
N PHE A 103 3.31 4.19 -10.63
CA PHE A 103 4.33 4.59 -9.68
C PHE A 103 3.84 4.50 -8.23
N SER A 104 4.81 4.37 -7.32
CA SER A 104 4.57 4.30 -5.88
C SER A 104 5.69 5.08 -5.19
N HIS A 105 5.34 6.23 -4.63
CA HIS A 105 6.30 7.12 -3.98
C HIS A 105 5.81 7.64 -2.65
N GLN A 106 6.74 7.83 -1.74
CA GLN A 106 6.47 8.42 -0.44
C GLN A 106 7.38 9.62 -0.19
N MET A 107 6.93 10.53 0.65
CA MET A 107 7.74 11.66 1.11
C MET A 107 7.47 11.98 2.58
N LYS A 108 8.51 12.42 3.28
CA LYS A 108 8.37 13.01 4.61
C LYS A 108 7.78 14.40 4.51
N ILE A 109 6.89 14.72 5.42
CA ILE A 109 6.19 16.00 5.51
C ILE A 109 6.25 16.52 6.95
N PRO A 110 5.99 17.82 7.21
CA PRO A 110 5.69 18.31 8.55
C PRO A 110 4.52 17.52 9.15
N ILE A 111 4.59 17.28 10.47
CA ILE A 111 3.55 16.50 11.17
C ILE A 111 2.22 17.24 11.09
N THR A 112 1.22 16.62 10.46
CA THR A 112 -0.10 17.21 10.23
C THR A 112 -1.22 16.19 10.23
N ASP A 113 -2.45 16.66 10.46
CA ASP A 113 -3.72 15.95 10.25
C ASP A 113 -4.70 16.80 9.41
N ASN A 114 -4.17 17.90 8.85
CA ASN A 114 -4.96 18.83 8.03
C ASN A 114 -5.22 18.23 6.65
N THR A 115 -6.51 18.13 6.27
CA THR A 115 -6.95 17.56 5.00
C THR A 115 -6.31 18.28 3.80
N LYS A 116 -6.33 19.63 3.81
CA LYS A 116 -5.83 20.41 2.67
C LYS A 116 -4.32 20.27 2.46
N GLU A 117 -3.57 20.21 3.57
CA GLU A 117 -2.13 19.96 3.51
C GLU A 117 -1.84 18.57 2.93
N LEU A 118 -2.53 17.53 3.41
CA LEU A 118 -2.37 16.16 2.91
C LEU A 118 -2.73 16.05 1.43
N GLN A 119 -3.83 16.68 1.00
CA GLN A 119 -4.20 16.77 -0.41
C GLN A 119 -3.11 17.42 -1.25
N ASN A 120 -2.56 18.54 -0.78
CA ASN A 120 -1.49 19.25 -1.49
C ASN A 120 -0.21 18.41 -1.62
N TYR A 121 0.19 17.68 -0.57
CA TYR A 121 1.35 16.80 -0.63
C TYR A 121 1.13 15.60 -1.56
N CYS A 122 -0.06 15.01 -1.56
CA CYS A 122 -0.40 13.92 -2.48
C CYS A 122 -0.43 14.43 -3.94
N LEU A 123 -0.98 15.61 -4.19
CA LEU A 123 -0.95 16.24 -5.51
C LEU A 123 0.47 16.60 -5.95
N PHE A 124 1.32 17.07 -5.05
CA PHE A 124 2.74 17.32 -5.36
C PHE A 124 3.45 16.05 -5.82
N LEU A 125 3.21 14.91 -5.15
CA LEU A 125 3.73 13.60 -5.62
C LEU A 125 3.15 13.23 -6.98
N PHE A 126 1.85 13.43 -7.17
CA PHE A 126 1.19 13.18 -8.45
C PHE A 126 1.80 14.02 -9.57
N ASP A 127 1.92 15.33 -9.37
CA ASP A 127 2.50 16.25 -10.36
C ASP A 127 3.93 15.90 -10.76
N LYS A 128 4.70 15.42 -9.78
CA LYS A 128 6.12 15.09 -10.00
C LYS A 128 6.34 13.83 -10.82
N TYR A 129 5.43 12.85 -10.72
CA TYR A 129 5.67 11.50 -11.28
C TYR A 129 4.62 11.09 -12.33
N TYR A 130 3.56 11.87 -12.51
CA TYR A 130 2.55 11.57 -13.51
C TYR A 130 2.97 12.05 -14.89
N GLU A 131 3.07 11.11 -15.82
CA GLU A 131 3.52 11.33 -17.20
C GLU A 131 2.39 11.14 -18.24
N GLY A 132 1.12 11.17 -17.78
CA GLY A 132 -0.05 11.02 -18.65
C GLY A 132 -0.49 9.56 -18.85
N GLN A 133 -0.14 8.65 -17.92
CA GLN A 133 -0.58 7.26 -17.95
C GLN A 133 -2.10 7.15 -17.78
N GLU A 134 -2.69 6.09 -18.34
CA GLU A 134 -4.05 5.69 -18.05
C GLU A 134 -4.13 5.05 -16.65
N VAL A 135 -4.89 5.67 -15.75
CA VAL A 135 -4.93 5.27 -14.34
C VAL A 135 -6.11 4.37 -14.06
N ARG A 136 -5.85 3.23 -13.45
CA ARG A 136 -6.85 2.25 -13.02
C ARG A 136 -6.95 2.09 -11.51
N HIS A 137 -5.93 2.47 -10.77
CA HIS A 137 -5.89 2.32 -9.32
C HIS A 137 -5.21 3.54 -8.67
N VAL A 138 -5.78 4.01 -7.57
CA VAL A 138 -5.22 5.07 -6.73
C VAL A 138 -5.17 4.56 -5.29
N GLY A 139 -4.04 4.76 -4.61
CA GLY A 139 -3.85 4.45 -3.19
C GLY A 139 -3.06 5.54 -2.46
N ILE A 140 -3.45 5.80 -1.23
CA ILE A 140 -2.80 6.76 -0.32
C ILE A 140 -2.56 6.11 1.03
#